data_b406da5678666c109e848d10d470d2cb
#
_entry.id   b406da5678666c109e848d10d470d2cb
#
_cell.length_a   1.000
_cell.length_b   1.000
_cell.length_c   1.000
_cell.angle_alpha   90.00
_cell.angle_beta   90.00
_cell.angle_gamma   90.00
#
_symmetry.space_group_name_H-M   'P 1'
#
loop_
_entity.id
_entity.type
_entity.pdbx_description
1 polymer ?
#
loop_
_entity_poly.entity_id
_entity_poly.type
_entity_poly.pdbx_seq_one_letter_code
_entity_poly.pdbx_strand_id
1 'polypeptide(L)'
;MEYTRRSRGLAVEYAILGYLVEAPMHGYELRERLSGGLGAFWRVGSSQLYQVLHRLDEQGWVSCSVEPTDAGPPRNVYEATAAGREAFWSWATSPVRHVRQVRVEFLAKIYFLRKLDPDRIGTLVDGQLDRLRELYGHLKTRGGLESDDVDLGRLAASYRRSQIAGTIRWIEEHERELGSGGERL
;
A
#
# COMPACT_ATOMS: atom_id res chain seq x y z
N MET A 1 -2.73 -15.36 12.79
CA MET A 1 -2.96 -13.93 13.11
C MET A 1 -1.72 -13.03 12.91
N GLU A 2 -0.51 -13.54 13.07
CA GLU A 2 0.77 -12.79 12.97
C GLU A 2 1.07 -12.25 11.55
N TYR A 3 0.79 -13.03 10.52
CA TYR A 3 1.02 -12.65 9.12
C TYR A 3 0.18 -11.42 8.66
N THR A 4 -1.05 -11.28 9.18
CA THR A 4 -1.93 -10.13 8.84
C THR A 4 -1.45 -8.84 9.52
N ARG A 5 -0.80 -8.95 10.68
CA ARG A 5 -0.21 -7.82 11.42
C ARG A 5 1.05 -7.30 10.72
N ARG A 6 1.89 -8.21 10.20
CA ARG A 6 3.13 -7.89 9.49
C ARG A 6 2.88 -7.19 8.15
N SER A 7 1.91 -7.65 7.36
CA SER A 7 1.56 -6.99 6.08
C SER A 7 0.90 -5.62 6.26
N ARG A 8 0.13 -5.39 7.35
CA ARG A 8 -0.39 -4.06 7.66
C ARG A 8 0.71 -3.10 8.14
N GLY A 9 1.71 -3.60 8.88
CA GLY A 9 2.86 -2.81 9.32
C GLY A 9 3.65 -2.28 8.14
N LEU A 10 4.00 -3.14 7.20
CA LEU A 10 4.76 -2.78 5.99
C LEU A 10 4.04 -1.72 5.14
N ALA A 11 2.72 -1.86 4.93
CA ALA A 11 1.96 -0.90 4.13
C ALA A 11 1.90 0.50 4.77
N VAL A 12 1.85 0.60 6.10
CA VAL A 12 1.90 1.89 6.83
C VAL A 12 3.28 2.53 6.73
N GLU A 13 4.35 1.75 6.81
CA GLU A 13 5.73 2.21 6.64
C GLU A 13 5.92 2.88 5.28
N TYR A 14 5.49 2.23 4.20
CA TYR A 14 5.56 2.79 2.85
C TYR A 14 4.62 3.97 2.63
N ALA A 15 3.47 4.03 3.29
CA ALA A 15 2.60 5.20 3.23
C ALA A 15 3.27 6.43 3.87
N ILE A 16 3.93 6.24 5.02
CA ILE A 16 4.73 7.29 5.67
C ILE A 16 5.87 7.74 4.74
N LEU A 17 6.62 6.80 4.17
CA LEU A 17 7.67 7.10 3.19
C LEU A 17 7.12 7.87 1.99
N GLY A 18 5.95 7.51 1.46
CA GLY A 18 5.32 8.19 0.33
C GLY A 18 5.06 9.67 0.58
N TYR A 19 4.58 10.03 1.76
CA TYR A 19 4.44 11.43 2.14
C TYR A 19 5.79 12.13 2.31
N LEU A 20 6.80 11.46 2.88
CA LEU A 20 8.14 12.02 3.05
C LEU A 20 8.93 12.09 1.73
N VAL A 21 8.58 11.28 0.73
CA VAL A 21 9.10 11.40 -0.65
C VAL A 21 8.52 12.65 -1.33
N GLU A 22 7.26 13.00 -1.04
CA GLU A 22 6.61 14.22 -1.54
C GLU A 22 7.32 15.47 -1.00
N ALA A 23 7.53 15.56 0.33
CA ALA A 23 8.24 16.66 0.98
C ALA A 23 8.67 16.27 2.41
N PRO A 24 9.74 16.89 2.95
CA PRO A 24 10.03 16.86 4.37
C PRO A 24 8.86 17.46 5.17
N MET A 25 8.54 16.86 6.34
CA MET A 25 7.44 17.38 7.17
C MET A 25 7.59 17.02 8.65
N HIS A 26 6.86 17.75 9.48
CA HIS A 26 6.76 17.47 10.91
C HIS A 26 5.87 16.25 11.19
N GLY A 27 6.14 15.55 12.30
CA GLY A 27 5.32 14.38 12.69
C GLY A 27 3.83 14.68 12.87
N TYR A 28 3.46 15.90 13.29
CA TYR A 28 2.07 16.34 13.38
C TYR A 28 1.42 16.44 11.98
N GLU A 29 2.07 17.10 11.03
CA GLU A 29 1.59 17.23 9.65
C GLU A 29 1.43 15.86 8.98
N LEU A 30 2.43 14.99 9.17
CA LEU A 30 2.38 13.62 8.66
C LEU A 30 1.17 12.84 9.19
N ARG A 31 0.83 13.03 10.47
CA ARG A 31 -0.38 12.44 11.07
C ARG A 31 -1.66 12.95 10.42
N GLU A 32 -1.75 14.26 10.17
CA GLU A 32 -2.91 14.86 9.52
C GLU A 32 -3.07 14.37 8.09
N ARG A 33 -1.99 14.31 7.31
CA ARG A 33 -2.02 13.79 5.94
C ARG A 33 -2.41 12.32 5.87
N LEU A 34 -1.89 11.50 6.79
CA LEU A 34 -2.30 10.08 6.90
C LEU A 34 -3.78 9.95 7.24
N SER A 35 -4.30 10.80 8.12
CA SER A 35 -5.70 10.75 8.53
C SER A 35 -6.66 11.26 7.45
N GLY A 36 -6.24 12.23 6.63
CA GLY A 36 -7.02 12.81 5.54
C GLY A 36 -7.01 11.95 4.28
N GLY A 37 -5.84 11.77 3.65
CA GLY A 37 -5.73 11.15 2.33
C GLY A 37 -5.98 9.64 2.34
N LEU A 38 -5.31 8.92 3.22
CA LEU A 38 -5.40 7.46 3.36
C LEU A 38 -6.22 7.03 4.58
N GLY A 39 -6.80 7.97 5.32
CA GLY A 39 -7.56 7.71 6.54
C GLY A 39 -8.81 6.84 6.33
N ALA A 40 -9.37 6.82 5.12
CA ALA A 40 -10.41 5.88 4.73
C ALA A 40 -9.95 4.41 4.76
N PHE A 41 -8.66 4.17 4.60
CA PHE A 41 -8.06 2.83 4.54
C PHE A 41 -7.32 2.46 5.81
N TRP A 42 -6.65 3.44 6.45
CA TRP A 42 -5.82 3.23 7.63
C TRP A 42 -6.09 4.27 8.71
N ARG A 43 -6.35 3.78 9.91
CA ARG A 43 -6.30 4.60 11.12
C ARG A 43 -4.96 4.36 11.80
N VAL A 44 -4.07 5.34 11.69
CA VAL A 44 -2.76 5.30 12.35
C VAL A 44 -2.80 6.17 13.60
N GLY A 45 -2.67 5.55 14.76
CA GLY A 45 -2.57 6.29 16.03
C GLY A 45 -1.21 7.01 16.17
N SER A 46 -1.16 8.09 16.96
CA SER A 46 0.07 8.86 17.17
C SER A 46 1.24 8.00 17.64
N SER A 47 1.02 7.13 18.63
CA SER A 47 2.07 6.24 19.15
C SER A 47 2.59 5.28 18.06
N GLN A 48 1.72 4.78 17.19
CA GLN A 48 2.11 3.90 16.10
C GLN A 48 2.92 4.66 15.05
N LEU A 49 2.55 5.91 14.73
CA LEU A 49 3.28 6.75 13.80
C LEU A 49 4.73 6.94 14.26
N TYR A 50 4.94 7.36 15.50
CA TYR A 50 6.30 7.60 16.02
C TYR A 50 7.12 6.32 16.15
N GLN A 51 6.50 5.18 16.47
CA GLN A 51 7.18 3.88 16.44
C GLN A 51 7.63 3.51 15.02
N VAL A 52 6.83 3.81 14.00
CA VAL A 52 7.20 3.56 12.60
C VAL A 52 8.32 4.50 12.17
N LEU A 53 8.23 5.80 12.47
CA LEU A 53 9.27 6.78 12.17
C LEU A 53 10.61 6.39 12.78
N HIS A 54 10.62 5.94 14.04
CA HIS A 54 11.84 5.46 14.70
C HIS A 54 12.45 4.26 13.96
N ARG A 55 11.63 3.26 13.56
CA ARG A 55 12.13 2.11 12.79
C ARG A 55 12.66 2.51 11.42
N LEU A 56 12.03 3.46 10.74
CA LEU A 56 12.49 3.95 9.45
C LEU A 56 13.81 4.71 9.56
N ASP A 57 14.02 5.42 10.65
CA ASP A 57 15.27 6.09 10.99
C ASP A 57 16.38 5.06 11.28
N GLU A 58 16.11 4.06 12.12
CA GLU A 58 17.03 2.95 12.39
C GLU A 58 17.44 2.17 11.12
N GLN A 59 16.53 2.08 10.12
CA GLN A 59 16.80 1.46 8.83
C GLN A 59 17.54 2.39 7.86
N GLY A 60 17.74 3.66 8.22
CA GLY A 60 18.34 4.67 7.36
C GLY A 60 17.46 5.10 6.18
N TRP A 61 16.14 4.85 6.25
CA TRP A 61 15.18 5.24 5.20
C TRP A 61 14.62 6.65 5.43
N VAL A 62 14.66 7.13 6.65
CA VAL A 62 14.26 8.47 7.05
C VAL A 62 15.39 9.10 7.85
N SER A 63 15.58 10.38 7.71
CA SER A 63 16.41 11.19 8.60
C SER A 63 15.53 12.14 9.40
N CYS A 64 15.95 12.44 10.63
CA CYS A 64 15.27 13.38 11.52
C CYS A 64 16.21 14.55 11.82
N SER A 65 15.77 15.76 11.56
CA SER A 65 16.45 17.01 11.96
C SER A 65 15.60 17.77 12.95
N VAL A 66 16.25 18.59 13.79
CA VAL A 66 15.56 19.43 14.78
C VAL A 66 15.58 20.87 14.29
N GLU A 67 14.39 21.43 14.05
CA GLU A 67 14.25 22.84 13.69
C GLU A 67 13.90 23.69 14.92
N PRO A 68 14.66 24.77 15.21
CA PRO A 68 14.30 25.72 16.23
C PRO A 68 13.03 26.47 15.83
N THR A 69 12.18 26.81 16.80
CA THR A 69 10.99 27.63 16.58
C THR A 69 11.06 28.88 17.44
N ASP A 70 10.63 30.00 16.90
CA ASP A 70 10.67 31.31 17.61
C ASP A 70 9.72 31.39 18.81
N ALA A 71 8.70 30.55 18.85
CA ALA A 71 7.60 30.63 19.82
C ALA A 71 7.22 29.28 20.46
N GLY A 72 8.14 28.29 20.54
CA GLY A 72 7.80 26.98 21.12
C GLY A 72 8.99 26.02 21.21
N PRO A 73 8.76 24.78 21.68
CA PRO A 73 9.82 23.78 21.69
C PRO A 73 10.27 23.42 20.27
N PRO A 74 11.56 23.06 20.10
CA PRO A 74 12.08 22.60 18.82
C PRO A 74 11.22 21.48 18.22
N ARG A 75 11.10 21.45 16.88
CA ARG A 75 10.28 20.47 16.17
C ARG A 75 11.13 19.51 15.37
N ASN A 76 10.76 18.24 15.41
CA ASN A 76 11.37 17.22 14.57
C ASN A 76 10.78 17.29 13.16
N VAL A 77 11.66 17.44 12.17
CA VAL A 77 11.36 17.35 10.74
C VAL A 77 11.92 16.04 10.23
N TYR A 78 11.09 15.27 9.55
CA TYR A 78 11.44 13.99 8.96
C TYR A 78 11.55 14.13 7.45
N GLU A 79 12.55 13.50 6.86
CA GLU A 79 12.79 13.48 5.42
C GLU A 79 13.17 12.08 4.95
N ALA A 80 12.67 11.66 3.75
CA ALA A 80 13.08 10.41 3.13
C ALA A 80 14.52 10.52 2.60
N THR A 81 15.39 9.62 3.02
CA THR A 81 16.75 9.47 2.48
C THR A 81 16.73 8.92 1.04
N ALA A 82 17.86 8.89 0.36
CA ALA A 82 18.00 8.24 -0.94
C ALA A 82 17.55 6.76 -0.88
N ALA A 83 17.97 6.03 0.16
CA ALA A 83 17.57 4.63 0.38
C ALA A 83 16.06 4.50 0.65
N GLY A 84 15.47 5.42 1.42
CA GLY A 84 14.02 5.45 1.66
C GLY A 84 13.21 5.75 0.39
N ARG A 85 13.69 6.65 -0.46
CA ARG A 85 13.08 6.94 -1.77
C ARG A 85 13.12 5.71 -2.68
N GLU A 86 14.25 5.02 -2.76
CA GLU A 86 14.40 3.79 -3.54
C GLU A 86 13.46 2.69 -3.02
N ALA A 87 13.40 2.46 -1.72
CA ALA A 87 12.49 1.50 -1.10
C ALA A 87 11.03 1.83 -1.38
N PHE A 88 10.64 3.10 -1.30
CA PHE A 88 9.29 3.56 -1.64
C PHE A 88 8.95 3.26 -3.11
N TRP A 89 9.79 3.65 -4.05
CA TRP A 89 9.53 3.45 -5.48
C TRP A 89 9.47 1.96 -5.85
N SER A 90 10.35 1.14 -5.29
CA SER A 90 10.30 -0.32 -5.46
C SER A 90 8.96 -0.89 -4.98
N TRP A 91 8.45 -0.43 -3.85
CA TRP A 91 7.14 -0.83 -3.35
C TRP A 91 6.00 -0.28 -4.21
N ALA A 92 6.00 1.01 -4.54
CA ALA A 92 4.91 1.69 -5.23
C ALA A 92 4.63 1.12 -6.62
N THR A 93 5.68 0.64 -7.31
CA THR A 93 5.58 0.10 -8.69
C THR A 93 5.42 -1.43 -8.74
N SER A 94 5.54 -2.14 -7.61
CA SER A 94 5.40 -3.60 -7.58
C SER A 94 3.95 -4.03 -7.33
N PRO A 95 3.41 -5.06 -8.02
CA PRO A 95 2.08 -5.57 -7.76
C PRO A 95 1.97 -6.19 -6.37
N VAL A 96 0.79 -6.14 -5.75
CA VAL A 96 0.56 -6.80 -4.47
C VAL A 96 0.44 -8.32 -4.65
N ARG A 97 0.91 -9.06 -3.67
CA ARG A 97 1.02 -10.53 -3.74
C ARG A 97 -0.31 -11.26 -3.54
N HIS A 98 -1.24 -10.68 -2.80
CA HIS A 98 -2.48 -11.33 -2.40
C HIS A 98 -3.70 -10.45 -2.68
N VAL A 99 -4.78 -11.03 -3.16
CA VAL A 99 -6.06 -10.37 -3.44
C VAL A 99 -6.53 -9.46 -2.31
N ARG A 100 -6.40 -9.90 -1.06
CA ARG A 100 -6.81 -9.10 0.10
C ARG A 100 -6.03 -7.78 0.27
N GLN A 101 -4.83 -7.65 -0.33
CA GLN A 101 -4.02 -6.44 -0.28
C GLN A 101 -4.48 -5.40 -1.31
N VAL A 102 -5.24 -5.81 -2.34
CA VAL A 102 -5.71 -4.89 -3.39
C VAL A 102 -6.55 -3.76 -2.78
N ARG A 103 -7.45 -4.09 -1.86
CA ARG A 103 -8.34 -3.10 -1.24
C ARG A 103 -7.63 -1.96 -0.49
N VAL A 104 -6.44 -2.21 0.04
CA VAL A 104 -5.72 -1.24 0.87
C VAL A 104 -4.40 -0.86 0.23
N GLU A 105 -3.52 -1.83 0.02
CA GLU A 105 -2.14 -1.58 -0.41
C GLU A 105 -2.06 -1.16 -1.87
N PHE A 106 -2.77 -1.84 -2.79
CA PHE A 106 -2.79 -1.44 -4.20
C PHE A 106 -3.41 -0.04 -4.39
N LEU A 107 -4.52 0.25 -3.70
CA LEU A 107 -5.13 1.58 -3.77
C LEU A 107 -4.24 2.68 -3.18
N ALA A 108 -3.46 2.37 -2.14
CA ALA A 108 -2.48 3.32 -1.61
C ALA A 108 -1.34 3.59 -2.60
N LYS A 109 -0.88 2.57 -3.33
CA LYS A 109 0.11 2.75 -4.41
C LYS A 109 -0.44 3.66 -5.51
N ILE A 110 -1.66 3.42 -5.97
CA ILE A 110 -2.34 4.29 -6.94
C ILE A 110 -2.43 5.73 -6.41
N TYR A 111 -2.82 5.92 -5.15
CA TYR A 111 -2.90 7.24 -4.53
C TYR A 111 -1.56 8.00 -4.62
N PHE A 112 -0.46 7.36 -4.27
CA PHE A 112 0.86 7.99 -4.34
C PHE A 112 1.35 8.17 -5.77
N LEU A 113 1.16 7.19 -6.64
CA LEU A 113 1.56 7.31 -8.04
C LEU A 113 0.82 8.45 -8.74
N ARG A 114 -0.48 8.64 -8.49
CA ARG A 114 -1.23 9.79 -9.03
C ARG A 114 -0.62 11.13 -8.65
N LYS A 115 -0.02 11.23 -7.46
CA LYS A 115 0.58 12.48 -6.96
C LYS A 115 2.01 12.68 -7.42
N LEU A 116 2.79 11.60 -7.50
CA LEU A 116 4.25 11.68 -7.63
C LEU A 116 4.73 11.32 -9.03
N ASP A 117 4.09 10.34 -9.70
CA ASP A 117 4.50 9.86 -11.02
C ASP A 117 3.34 9.08 -11.70
N PRO A 118 2.36 9.77 -12.29
CA PRO A 118 1.20 9.14 -12.92
C PRO A 118 1.53 8.18 -14.07
N ASP A 119 2.66 8.38 -14.74
CA ASP A 119 3.06 7.56 -15.89
C ASP A 119 3.33 6.10 -15.50
N ARG A 120 3.62 5.84 -14.23
CA ARG A 120 3.86 4.48 -13.70
C ARG A 120 2.58 3.71 -13.35
N ILE A 121 1.43 4.36 -13.37
CA ILE A 121 0.17 3.69 -12.99
C ILE A 121 -0.14 2.54 -13.94
N GLY A 122 -0.01 2.74 -15.25
CA GLY A 122 -0.24 1.69 -16.25
C GLY A 122 0.60 0.45 -15.97
N THR A 123 1.90 0.63 -15.74
CA THR A 123 2.81 -0.49 -15.42
C THR A 123 2.40 -1.23 -14.14
N LEU A 124 1.96 -0.52 -13.09
CA LEU A 124 1.47 -1.16 -11.87
C LEU A 124 0.16 -1.92 -12.11
N VAL A 125 -0.78 -1.36 -12.88
CA VAL A 125 -2.07 -1.99 -13.19
C VAL A 125 -1.87 -3.27 -14.00
N ASP A 126 -1.08 -3.21 -15.08
CA ASP A 126 -0.75 -4.36 -15.92
C ASP A 126 -0.09 -5.48 -15.10
N GLY A 127 0.95 -5.16 -14.33
CA GLY A 127 1.62 -6.12 -13.47
C GLY A 127 0.70 -6.72 -12.40
N GLN A 128 -0.27 -5.93 -11.91
CA GLN A 128 -1.26 -6.43 -10.95
C GLN A 128 -2.26 -7.39 -11.60
N LEU A 129 -2.74 -7.09 -12.80
CA LEU A 129 -3.62 -7.97 -13.56
C LEU A 129 -2.92 -9.29 -13.89
N ASP A 130 -1.69 -9.25 -14.35
CA ASP A 130 -0.91 -10.45 -14.66
C ASP A 130 -0.72 -11.32 -13.42
N ARG A 131 -0.38 -10.70 -12.29
CA ARG A 131 -0.24 -11.41 -11.01
C ARG A 131 -1.55 -12.08 -10.56
N LEU A 132 -2.68 -11.40 -10.73
CA LEU A 132 -3.99 -11.96 -10.37
C LEU A 132 -4.40 -13.09 -11.32
N ARG A 133 -4.13 -12.96 -12.62
CA ARG A 133 -4.39 -14.01 -13.62
C ARG A 133 -3.56 -15.26 -13.36
N GLU A 134 -2.30 -15.10 -12.99
CA GLU A 134 -1.42 -16.20 -12.55
C GLU A 134 -2.02 -16.94 -11.34
N LEU A 135 -2.38 -16.19 -10.29
CA LEU A 135 -3.00 -16.75 -9.07
C LEU A 135 -4.30 -17.49 -9.38
N TYR A 136 -5.12 -16.96 -10.30
CA TYR A 136 -6.35 -17.60 -10.73
C TYR A 136 -6.08 -18.92 -11.46
N GLY A 137 -5.08 -18.96 -12.33
CA GLY A 137 -4.65 -20.16 -13.06
C GLY A 137 -4.22 -21.27 -12.11
N HIS A 138 -3.40 -20.96 -11.11
CA HIS A 138 -2.95 -21.94 -10.12
C HIS A 138 -4.08 -22.57 -9.28
N LEU A 139 -5.17 -21.83 -9.05
CA LEU A 139 -6.32 -22.36 -8.32
C LEU A 139 -7.22 -23.25 -9.20
N LYS A 140 -7.17 -23.11 -10.54
CA LYS A 140 -7.90 -23.96 -11.49
C LYS A 140 -7.32 -25.38 -11.53
N THR A 141 -6.00 -25.50 -11.50
CA THR A 141 -5.27 -26.77 -11.61
C THR A 141 -5.31 -27.62 -10.34
N ARG A 142 -5.55 -27.03 -9.17
CA ARG A 142 -5.65 -27.74 -7.88
C ARG A 142 -7.06 -28.25 -7.52
N GLY A 143 -8.06 -27.99 -8.34
CA GLY A 143 -9.46 -28.32 -8.07
C GLY A 143 -9.92 -29.75 -8.44
N GLY A 144 -9.02 -30.68 -8.70
CA GLY A 144 -9.33 -32.02 -9.12
C GLY A 144 -9.21 -33.07 -8.00
N LEU A 145 -9.98 -32.98 -6.92
CA LEU A 145 -10.23 -34.09 -6.00
C LEU A 145 -11.73 -34.26 -5.95
N GLU A 146 -12.19 -35.33 -6.66
CA GLU A 146 -13.52 -35.85 -6.57
C GLU A 146 -13.69 -36.48 -5.18
N SER A 147 -14.46 -35.87 -4.34
CA SER A 147 -14.97 -36.40 -3.09
C SER A 147 -16.44 -35.98 -2.97
N ASP A 148 -17.32 -36.95 -2.76
CA ASP A 148 -18.76 -36.77 -2.62
C ASP A 148 -19.19 -36.03 -1.34
N ASP A 149 -18.26 -35.74 -0.47
CA ASP A 149 -18.49 -34.98 0.75
C ASP A 149 -18.31 -33.48 0.49
N VAL A 150 -19.16 -32.64 1.10
CA VAL A 150 -19.08 -31.17 0.98
C VAL A 150 -17.76 -30.71 1.59
N ASP A 151 -16.70 -30.78 0.79
CA ASP A 151 -15.34 -30.43 1.20
C ASP A 151 -15.22 -28.92 1.36
N LEU A 152 -15.07 -28.45 2.60
CA LEU A 152 -14.78 -27.06 2.93
C LEU A 152 -13.58 -26.52 2.14
N GLY A 153 -12.61 -27.37 1.79
CA GLY A 153 -11.48 -27.02 0.93
C GLY A 153 -11.92 -26.60 -0.47
N ARG A 154 -12.89 -27.32 -1.06
CA ARG A 154 -13.48 -27.02 -2.37
C ARG A 154 -14.27 -25.71 -2.34
N LEU A 155 -15.06 -25.47 -1.28
CA LEU A 155 -15.78 -24.21 -1.09
C LEU A 155 -14.80 -23.04 -0.89
N ALA A 156 -13.76 -23.19 -0.08
CA ALA A 156 -12.74 -22.19 0.13
C ALA A 156 -11.98 -21.86 -1.18
N ALA A 157 -11.66 -22.87 -1.99
CA ALA A 157 -11.03 -22.67 -3.30
C ALA A 157 -11.97 -21.95 -4.28
N SER A 158 -13.25 -22.31 -4.30
CA SER A 158 -14.28 -21.63 -5.09
C SER A 158 -14.41 -20.15 -4.70
N TYR A 159 -14.51 -19.88 -3.39
CA TYR A 159 -14.58 -18.53 -2.87
C TYR A 159 -13.34 -17.68 -3.27
N ARG A 160 -12.13 -18.24 -3.12
CA ARG A 160 -10.90 -17.58 -3.54
C ARG A 160 -10.89 -17.26 -5.03
N ARG A 161 -11.33 -18.18 -5.88
CA ARG A 161 -11.45 -17.94 -7.34
C ARG A 161 -12.41 -16.80 -7.63
N SER A 162 -13.56 -16.78 -6.99
CA SER A 162 -14.57 -15.72 -7.17
C SER A 162 -14.03 -14.36 -6.74
N GLN A 163 -13.26 -14.30 -5.65
CA GLN A 163 -12.61 -13.05 -5.21
C GLN A 163 -11.58 -12.56 -6.22
N ILE A 164 -10.72 -13.45 -6.76
CA ILE A 164 -9.72 -13.08 -7.75
C ILE A 164 -10.40 -12.61 -9.03
N ALA A 165 -11.37 -13.36 -9.56
CA ALA A 165 -12.10 -13.00 -10.77
C ALA A 165 -12.84 -11.65 -10.63
N GLY A 166 -13.49 -11.43 -9.49
CA GLY A 166 -14.14 -10.15 -9.19
C GLY A 166 -13.15 -8.98 -9.12
N THR A 167 -11.97 -9.22 -8.55
CA THR A 167 -10.92 -8.19 -8.46
C THR A 167 -10.33 -7.87 -9.83
N ILE A 168 -10.07 -8.87 -10.68
CA ILE A 168 -9.60 -8.66 -12.06
C ILE A 168 -10.61 -7.78 -12.80
N ARG A 169 -11.89 -8.19 -12.80
CA ARG A 169 -12.96 -7.44 -13.47
C ARG A 169 -13.03 -6.00 -12.97
N TRP A 170 -12.98 -5.80 -11.66
CA TRP A 170 -13.04 -4.47 -11.08
C TRP A 170 -11.87 -3.58 -11.55
N ILE A 171 -10.63 -4.10 -11.61
CA ILE A 171 -9.48 -3.35 -12.09
C ILE A 171 -9.66 -3.01 -13.58
N GLU A 172 -10.08 -3.96 -14.42
CA GLU A 172 -10.31 -3.77 -15.86
C GLU A 172 -11.42 -2.72 -16.12
N GLU A 173 -12.51 -2.76 -15.37
CA GLU A 173 -13.63 -1.80 -15.48
C GLU A 173 -13.25 -0.38 -15.05
N HIS A 174 -12.29 -0.24 -14.10
CA HIS A 174 -11.88 1.06 -13.54
C HIS A 174 -10.48 1.50 -14.00
N GLU A 175 -9.91 0.86 -15.00
CA GLU A 175 -8.54 1.15 -15.46
C GLU A 175 -8.35 2.64 -15.80
N ARG A 176 -9.30 3.26 -16.49
CA ARG A 176 -9.28 4.68 -16.83
C ARG A 176 -9.31 5.56 -15.58
N GLU A 177 -10.14 5.22 -14.61
CA GLU A 177 -10.25 5.96 -13.35
C GLU A 177 -9.00 5.81 -12.50
N LEU A 178 -8.39 4.63 -12.50
CA LEU A 178 -7.13 4.36 -11.82
C LEU A 178 -5.99 5.19 -12.41
N GLY A 179 -5.94 5.34 -13.75
CA GLY A 179 -4.92 6.09 -14.49
C GLY A 179 -5.18 7.58 -14.59
N SER A 180 -6.42 8.06 -14.49
CA SER A 180 -6.70 9.49 -14.54
C SER A 180 -6.15 10.19 -13.30
N GLY A 181 -5.10 10.97 -13.47
CA GLY A 181 -4.56 11.87 -12.47
C GLY A 181 -5.67 12.82 -12.01
N GLY A 182 -5.99 12.79 -10.72
CA GLY A 182 -7.15 13.46 -10.18
C GLY A 182 -7.24 14.93 -10.50
N GLU A 183 -8.33 15.32 -11.14
CA GLU A 183 -8.97 16.57 -10.81
C GLU A 183 -9.37 16.48 -9.33
N ARG A 184 -8.98 17.49 -8.59
CA ARG A 184 -9.13 17.68 -7.13
C ARG A 184 -10.44 17.12 -6.56
N LEU A 185 -10.32 16.19 -5.61
CA LEU A 185 -11.29 16.01 -4.55
C LEU A 185 -10.99 16.99 -3.42
#